data_de120e9454771bcaf9adf7c98f894db8
#
_entry.id   de120e9454771bcaf9adf7c98f894db8
#
_cell.length_a   1.000
_cell.length_b   1.000
_cell.length_c   1.000
_cell.angle_alpha   90.00
_cell.angle_beta   90.00
_cell.angle_gamma   90.00
#
_symmetry.space_group_name_H-M   'P 1'
#
loop_
_entity.id
_entity.type
_entity.pdbx_description
1 polymer ?
#
loop_
_entity_poly.entity_id
_entity_poly.type
_entity_poly.pdbx_seq_one_letter_code
_entity_poly.pdbx_strand_id
1 'polypeptide(L)'
;KNIYIDYLEKFKNSKINAVGLSFVQNKDLIIYLKKKFSKFLMISKIENSEGLKNADEICKFSDAIMIDRGDLSAEIGDNNLYDAILKISNLTKKYGKPLIMATENLETMSKSNNPSKNDIISLGFSSQINSDVIMLSEETATSTKWKNIIIWLNNFLISRNKKLPQQYDDRIFWETVNLVKDYTLVVFTKKGLMLDKIFKKSNTNDVFVFTDTKKTKSISNFYKNAKCFVTGKINNKNLSKYYYDNI
;
A
#
# COMPACT_ATOMS: atom_id res chain seq x y z
N LYS A 1 -12.63 19.71 7.81
CA LYS A 1 -11.28 20.30 7.65
C LYS A 1 -10.62 20.56 9.00
N ASN A 2 -11.32 21.16 9.96
CA ASN A 2 -10.75 21.49 11.28
C ASN A 2 -10.39 20.25 12.10
N ILE A 3 -11.24 19.22 12.10
CA ILE A 3 -10.99 17.97 12.85
C ILE A 3 -9.65 17.35 12.49
N TYR A 4 -9.33 17.20 11.20
CA TYR A 4 -8.04 16.64 10.77
C TYR A 4 -6.86 17.49 11.24
N ILE A 5 -7.00 18.83 11.21
CA ILE A 5 -5.94 19.75 11.64
C ILE A 5 -5.64 19.54 13.11
N ASP A 6 -6.66 19.52 13.96
CA ASP A 6 -6.51 19.38 15.40
C ASP A 6 -5.85 18.06 15.79
N TYR A 7 -6.23 16.95 15.14
CA TYR A 7 -5.58 15.67 15.36
C TYR A 7 -4.12 15.65 14.87
N LEU A 8 -3.85 16.16 13.68
CA LEU A 8 -2.50 16.16 13.12
C LEU A 8 -1.54 17.06 13.90
N GLU A 9 -2.02 18.19 14.45
CA GLU A 9 -1.22 19.03 15.34
C GLU A 9 -0.81 18.29 16.62
N LYS A 10 -1.74 17.52 17.23
CA LYS A 10 -1.42 16.71 18.41
C LYS A 10 -0.33 15.68 18.15
N PHE A 11 -0.29 15.12 16.95
CA PHE A 11 0.64 14.04 16.60
C PHE A 11 1.89 14.49 15.82
N LYS A 12 2.06 15.78 15.55
CA LYS A 12 3.20 16.28 14.75
C LYS A 12 4.57 15.90 15.30
N ASN A 13 4.70 15.79 16.62
CA ASN A 13 5.95 15.42 17.30
C ASN A 13 6.03 13.92 17.65
N SER A 14 5.01 13.13 17.31
CA SER A 14 5.00 11.69 17.54
C SER A 14 5.89 10.93 16.54
N LYS A 15 6.06 9.62 16.75
CA LYS A 15 6.75 8.73 15.80
C LYS A 15 5.86 8.27 14.63
N ILE A 16 4.61 8.74 14.55
CA ILE A 16 3.68 8.42 13.46
C ILE A 16 4.19 9.06 12.17
N ASN A 17 4.20 8.28 11.08
CA ASN A 17 4.66 8.73 9.76
C ASN A 17 3.54 8.73 8.71
N ALA A 18 2.43 8.05 8.94
CA ALA A 18 1.31 7.96 8.02
C ALA A 18 -0.01 8.11 8.75
N VAL A 19 -0.99 8.71 8.09
CA VAL A 19 -2.34 8.93 8.64
C VAL A 19 -3.39 8.59 7.60
N GLY A 20 -4.44 7.88 8.04
CA GLY A 20 -5.64 7.63 7.24
C GLY A 20 -6.59 8.81 7.31
N LEU A 21 -7.03 9.28 6.16
CA LEU A 21 -8.04 10.32 6.02
C LEU A 21 -9.35 9.67 5.63
N SER A 22 -10.33 9.61 6.53
CA SER A 22 -11.64 9.03 6.25
C SER A 22 -12.49 9.94 5.35
N PHE A 23 -13.34 9.37 4.54
CA PHE A 23 -14.32 10.06 3.71
C PHE A 23 -13.73 11.17 2.84
N VAL A 24 -12.57 10.90 2.21
CA VAL A 24 -11.95 11.87 1.30
C VAL A 24 -12.80 12.03 0.05
N GLN A 25 -13.24 13.25 -0.22
CA GLN A 25 -14.13 13.57 -1.33
C GLN A 25 -13.44 14.29 -2.50
N ASN A 26 -12.32 14.98 -2.23
CA ASN A 26 -11.62 15.76 -3.26
C ASN A 26 -10.13 15.91 -2.95
N LYS A 27 -9.36 16.35 -3.95
CA LYS A 27 -7.91 16.58 -3.85
C LYS A 27 -7.53 17.76 -2.95
N ASP A 28 -8.39 18.76 -2.77
CA ASP A 28 -8.02 20.02 -2.12
C ASP A 28 -7.69 19.82 -0.65
N LEU A 29 -8.44 18.95 0.02
CA LEU A 29 -8.13 18.53 1.39
C LEU A 29 -6.73 17.89 1.46
N ILE A 30 -6.43 16.98 0.53
CA ILE A 30 -5.16 16.25 0.51
C ILE A 30 -4.00 17.23 0.29
N ILE A 31 -4.10 18.10 -0.71
CA ILE A 31 -3.08 19.10 -1.05
C ILE A 31 -2.84 20.04 0.15
N TYR A 32 -3.92 20.51 0.77
CA TYR A 32 -3.83 21.39 1.93
C TYR A 32 -3.11 20.71 3.10
N LEU A 33 -3.52 19.47 3.46
CA LEU A 33 -2.92 18.75 4.57
C LEU A 33 -1.46 18.38 4.30
N LYS A 34 -1.11 17.97 3.07
CA LYS A 34 0.27 17.70 2.68
C LYS A 34 1.18 18.93 2.74
N LYS A 35 0.65 20.12 2.40
CA LYS A 35 1.38 21.38 2.53
C LYS A 35 1.62 21.75 3.99
N LYS A 36 0.60 21.59 4.83
CA LYS A 36 0.68 21.97 6.26
C LYS A 36 1.46 20.94 7.10
N PHE A 37 1.34 19.67 6.80
CA PHE A 37 1.88 18.54 7.57
C PHE A 37 2.75 17.63 6.69
N SER A 38 3.83 18.17 6.14
CA SER A 38 4.72 17.46 5.20
C SER A 38 5.40 16.20 5.77
N LYS A 39 5.40 16.06 7.10
CA LYS A 39 5.91 14.88 7.82
C LYS A 39 5.09 13.62 7.52
N PHE A 40 3.76 13.75 7.41
CA PHE A 40 2.88 12.60 7.29
C PHE A 40 2.67 12.18 5.84
N LEU A 41 2.63 10.87 5.61
CA LEU A 41 2.02 10.28 4.42
C LEU A 41 0.50 10.35 4.56
N MET A 42 -0.18 10.87 3.55
CA MET A 42 -1.64 10.95 3.52
C MET A 42 -2.20 9.73 2.79
N ILE A 43 -2.82 8.84 3.54
CA ILE A 43 -3.55 7.67 3.03
C ILE A 43 -5.00 8.10 2.88
N SER A 44 -5.48 8.25 1.66
CA SER A 44 -6.88 8.63 1.42
C SER A 44 -7.76 7.40 1.43
N LYS A 45 -8.79 7.42 2.28
CA LYS A 45 -9.84 6.40 2.31
C LYS A 45 -10.97 6.83 1.39
N ILE A 46 -11.29 5.98 0.40
CA ILE A 46 -12.41 6.19 -0.53
C ILE A 46 -13.56 5.33 -0.02
N GLU A 47 -14.55 5.98 0.57
CA GLU A 47 -15.60 5.36 1.38
C GLU A 47 -17.01 5.80 0.98
N ASN A 48 -17.14 6.70 -0.01
CA ASN A 48 -18.45 7.21 -0.44
C ASN A 48 -18.52 7.49 -1.94
N SER A 49 -19.70 7.76 -2.43
CA SER A 49 -20.00 8.01 -3.83
C SER A 49 -19.26 9.23 -4.40
N GLU A 50 -19.11 10.31 -3.64
CA GLU A 50 -18.41 11.52 -4.09
C GLU A 50 -16.89 11.27 -4.19
N GLY A 51 -16.30 10.55 -3.21
CA GLY A 51 -14.90 10.10 -3.27
C GLY A 51 -14.66 9.18 -4.46
N LEU A 52 -15.58 8.25 -4.75
CA LEU A 52 -15.50 7.35 -5.91
C LEU A 52 -15.59 8.10 -7.24
N LYS A 53 -16.43 9.15 -7.33
CA LYS A 53 -16.52 10.02 -8.50
C LYS A 53 -15.21 10.73 -8.77
N ASN A 54 -14.57 11.27 -7.72
CA ASN A 54 -13.33 12.03 -7.77
C ASN A 54 -12.07 11.18 -7.60
N ALA A 55 -12.18 9.84 -7.68
CA ALA A 55 -11.11 8.91 -7.37
C ALA A 55 -9.81 9.13 -8.18
N ASP A 56 -9.92 9.59 -9.45
CA ASP A 56 -8.73 9.86 -10.29
C ASP A 56 -7.85 10.96 -9.66
N GLU A 57 -8.43 12.07 -9.25
CA GLU A 57 -7.69 13.15 -8.59
C GLU A 57 -7.23 12.76 -7.18
N ILE A 58 -8.06 12.05 -6.43
CA ILE A 58 -7.69 11.56 -5.08
C ILE A 58 -6.48 10.65 -5.19
N CYS A 59 -6.47 9.66 -6.08
CA CYS A 59 -5.34 8.76 -6.30
C CYS A 59 -4.07 9.51 -6.71
N LYS A 60 -4.19 10.49 -7.61
CA LYS A 60 -3.05 11.29 -8.08
C LYS A 60 -2.36 12.04 -6.96
N PHE A 61 -3.09 12.66 -6.05
CA PHE A 61 -2.53 13.55 -5.02
C PHE A 61 -2.24 12.86 -3.69
N SER A 62 -2.77 11.67 -3.43
CA SER A 62 -2.51 10.87 -2.22
C SER A 62 -1.11 10.27 -2.21
N ASP A 63 -0.66 9.79 -1.05
CA ASP A 63 0.56 9.00 -0.92
C ASP A 63 0.26 7.50 -0.95
N ALA A 64 -0.91 7.08 -0.47
CA ALA A 64 -1.48 5.75 -0.60
C ALA A 64 -3.01 5.85 -0.65
N ILE A 65 -3.67 4.80 -1.11
CA ILE A 65 -5.12 4.69 -1.16
C ILE A 65 -5.56 3.52 -0.29
N MET A 66 -6.64 3.72 0.45
CA MET A 66 -7.31 2.68 1.20
C MET A 66 -8.75 2.54 0.70
N ILE A 67 -9.18 1.32 0.48
CA ILE A 67 -10.57 0.97 0.21
C ILE A 67 -11.12 0.35 1.49
N ASP A 68 -12.05 1.05 2.12
CA ASP A 68 -12.85 0.52 3.20
C ASP A 68 -14.13 -0.07 2.58
N ARG A 69 -14.19 -1.40 2.53
CA ARG A 69 -15.27 -2.09 1.78
C ARG A 69 -16.60 -1.93 2.45
N GLY A 70 -16.63 -1.99 3.78
CA GLY A 70 -17.87 -1.86 4.54
C GLY A 70 -18.52 -0.50 4.33
N ASP A 71 -17.77 0.59 4.57
CA ASP A 71 -18.30 1.95 4.41
C ASP A 71 -18.64 2.24 2.94
N LEU A 72 -17.79 1.82 2.01
CA LEU A 72 -18.02 2.04 0.59
C LEU A 72 -19.29 1.34 0.11
N SER A 73 -19.51 0.05 0.49
CA SER A 73 -20.69 -0.69 0.06
C SER A 73 -21.98 -0.11 0.66
N ALA A 74 -21.93 0.32 1.91
CA ALA A 74 -23.07 0.99 2.56
C ALA A 74 -23.51 2.26 1.81
N GLU A 75 -22.57 2.98 1.20
CA GLU A 75 -22.83 4.22 0.46
C GLU A 75 -23.29 4.04 -1.00
N ILE A 76 -22.67 3.09 -1.72
CA ILE A 76 -22.93 2.91 -3.16
C ILE A 76 -23.82 1.71 -3.48
N GLY A 77 -24.12 0.88 -2.48
CA GLY A 77 -24.82 -0.41 -2.60
C GLY A 77 -23.90 -1.55 -3.00
N ASP A 78 -24.17 -2.74 -2.44
CA ASP A 78 -23.34 -3.95 -2.62
C ASP A 78 -23.14 -4.33 -4.09
N ASN A 79 -24.15 -4.17 -4.92
CA ASN A 79 -24.10 -4.48 -6.35
C ASN A 79 -23.03 -3.68 -7.13
N ASN A 80 -22.66 -2.50 -6.63
CA ASN A 80 -21.68 -1.61 -7.26
C ASN A 80 -20.26 -1.77 -6.67
N LEU A 81 -20.11 -2.49 -5.57
CA LEU A 81 -18.87 -2.57 -4.83
C LEU A 81 -17.71 -3.15 -5.66
N TYR A 82 -17.98 -4.22 -6.41
CA TYR A 82 -16.97 -4.88 -7.23
C TYR A 82 -16.35 -3.92 -8.26
N ASP A 83 -17.20 -3.24 -9.03
CA ASP A 83 -16.76 -2.30 -10.06
C ASP A 83 -16.04 -1.09 -9.47
N ALA A 84 -16.51 -0.59 -8.32
CA ALA A 84 -15.85 0.48 -7.59
C ALA A 84 -14.43 0.08 -7.15
N ILE A 85 -14.24 -1.12 -6.58
CA ILE A 85 -12.93 -1.62 -6.20
C ILE A 85 -12.01 -1.75 -7.41
N LEU A 86 -12.49 -2.28 -8.54
CA LEU A 86 -11.70 -2.38 -9.77
C LEU A 86 -11.29 -0.99 -10.29
N LYS A 87 -12.23 -0.03 -10.32
CA LYS A 87 -11.95 1.35 -10.72
C LYS A 87 -10.87 1.98 -9.87
N ILE A 88 -11.00 1.93 -8.54
CA ILE A 88 -10.03 2.51 -7.61
C ILE A 88 -8.68 1.82 -7.75
N SER A 89 -8.65 0.49 -7.82
CA SER A 89 -7.42 -0.30 -8.00
C SER A 89 -6.67 0.09 -9.28
N ASN A 90 -7.37 0.23 -10.41
CA ASN A 90 -6.76 0.63 -11.67
C ASN A 90 -6.20 2.05 -11.63
N LEU A 91 -6.92 2.99 -11.00
CA LEU A 91 -6.45 4.35 -10.80
C LEU A 91 -5.23 4.40 -9.86
N THR A 92 -5.25 3.62 -8.79
CA THR A 92 -4.13 3.53 -7.86
C THR A 92 -2.86 3.03 -8.57
N LYS A 93 -2.99 2.01 -9.43
CA LYS A 93 -1.91 1.50 -10.29
C LYS A 93 -1.42 2.56 -11.28
N LYS A 94 -2.34 3.25 -11.96
CA LYS A 94 -2.01 4.33 -12.91
C LYS A 94 -1.09 5.37 -12.30
N TYR A 95 -1.29 5.70 -11.02
CA TYR A 95 -0.48 6.69 -10.31
C TYR A 95 0.66 6.09 -9.47
N GLY A 96 0.89 4.78 -9.51
CA GLY A 96 1.95 4.10 -8.76
C GLY A 96 1.84 4.33 -7.26
N LYS A 97 0.62 4.20 -6.70
CA LYS A 97 0.36 4.38 -5.27
C LYS A 97 0.13 3.03 -4.60
N PRO A 98 0.59 2.86 -3.35
CA PRO A 98 0.20 1.69 -2.56
C PRO A 98 -1.31 1.62 -2.38
N LEU A 99 -1.86 0.40 -2.51
CA LEU A 99 -3.27 0.09 -2.29
C LEU A 99 -3.44 -0.73 -1.02
N ILE A 100 -4.29 -0.28 -0.13
CA ILE A 100 -4.65 -0.94 1.13
C ILE A 100 -6.09 -1.45 1.02
N MET A 101 -6.29 -2.76 1.20
CA MET A 101 -7.63 -3.35 1.30
C MET A 101 -7.99 -3.50 2.78
N ALA A 102 -9.00 -2.75 3.19
CA ALA A 102 -9.45 -2.68 4.57
C ALA A 102 -10.81 -3.35 4.76
N THR A 103 -11.12 -3.67 6.01
CA THR A 103 -12.35 -4.31 6.49
C THR A 103 -12.67 -5.66 5.87
N GLU A 104 -13.55 -6.44 6.50
CA GLU A 104 -14.02 -7.74 6.02
C GLU A 104 -12.89 -8.72 5.64
N ASN A 105 -11.75 -8.66 6.33
CA ASN A 105 -10.63 -9.55 6.11
C ASN A 105 -10.50 -10.54 7.28
N LEU A 106 -10.79 -11.83 7.02
CA LEU A 106 -10.66 -12.93 7.99
C LEU A 106 -11.51 -12.79 9.26
N GLU A 107 -12.62 -12.08 9.19
CA GLU A 107 -13.50 -11.84 10.35
C GLU A 107 -14.01 -13.15 10.96
N THR A 108 -14.29 -14.18 10.14
CA THR A 108 -14.75 -15.45 10.64
C THR A 108 -13.71 -16.13 11.53
N MET A 109 -12.42 -15.86 11.35
CA MET A 109 -11.36 -16.41 12.19
C MET A 109 -11.33 -15.82 13.60
N SER A 110 -11.99 -14.72 13.86
CA SER A 110 -12.18 -14.21 15.23
C SER A 110 -12.97 -15.20 16.10
N LYS A 111 -13.88 -15.93 15.47
CA LYS A 111 -14.79 -16.91 16.11
C LYS A 111 -14.38 -18.36 15.84
N SER A 112 -13.70 -18.65 14.73
CA SER A 112 -13.26 -19.98 14.31
C SER A 112 -11.72 -20.08 14.23
N ASN A 113 -11.19 -21.30 14.10
CA ASN A 113 -9.75 -21.49 13.90
C ASN A 113 -9.33 -21.45 12.42
N ASN A 114 -10.31 -21.54 11.51
CA ASN A 114 -10.09 -21.53 10.08
C ASN A 114 -10.92 -20.42 9.42
N PRO A 115 -10.43 -19.82 8.33
CA PRO A 115 -11.20 -18.85 7.56
C PRO A 115 -12.37 -19.54 6.84
N SER A 116 -13.41 -18.78 6.55
CA SER A 116 -14.46 -19.21 5.66
C SER A 116 -13.97 -19.25 4.20
N LYS A 117 -14.74 -19.92 3.33
CA LYS A 117 -14.47 -19.88 1.89
C LYS A 117 -14.54 -18.45 1.33
N ASN A 118 -15.46 -17.64 1.88
CA ASN A 118 -15.61 -16.24 1.47
C ASN A 118 -14.39 -15.41 1.86
N ASP A 119 -13.82 -15.59 3.05
CA ASP A 119 -12.56 -14.94 3.44
C ASP A 119 -11.42 -15.27 2.45
N ILE A 120 -11.31 -16.55 2.08
CA ILE A 120 -10.28 -17.01 1.15
C ILE A 120 -10.45 -16.38 -0.24
N ILE A 121 -11.69 -16.32 -0.74
CA ILE A 121 -12.01 -15.72 -2.04
C ILE A 121 -11.74 -14.22 -2.01
N SER A 122 -12.17 -13.52 -0.95
CA SER A 122 -11.94 -12.09 -0.75
C SER A 122 -10.44 -11.74 -0.74
N LEU A 123 -9.64 -12.50 0.01
CA LEU A 123 -8.18 -12.34 0.00
C LEU A 123 -7.55 -12.69 -1.35
N GLY A 124 -8.08 -13.72 -2.02
CA GLY A 124 -7.66 -14.09 -3.38
C GLY A 124 -7.89 -12.96 -4.37
N PHE A 125 -9.05 -12.32 -4.31
CA PHE A 125 -9.38 -11.14 -5.11
C PHE A 125 -8.47 -9.95 -4.79
N SER A 126 -8.25 -9.64 -3.50
CA SER A 126 -7.31 -8.59 -3.08
C SER A 126 -5.90 -8.83 -3.65
N SER A 127 -5.45 -10.08 -3.68
CA SER A 127 -4.17 -10.45 -4.31
C SER A 127 -4.20 -10.28 -5.83
N GLN A 128 -5.31 -10.61 -6.48
CA GLN A 128 -5.48 -10.51 -7.94
C GLN A 128 -5.44 -9.05 -8.42
N ILE A 129 -6.05 -8.14 -7.67
CA ILE A 129 -5.98 -6.71 -7.96
C ILE A 129 -4.66 -6.07 -7.53
N ASN A 130 -3.71 -6.87 -7.03
CA ASN A 130 -2.39 -6.44 -6.54
C ASN A 130 -2.49 -5.38 -5.42
N SER A 131 -3.31 -5.62 -4.41
CA SER A 131 -3.24 -4.81 -3.20
C SER A 131 -1.89 -5.02 -2.50
N ASP A 132 -1.32 -3.94 -2.00
CA ASP A 132 -0.01 -3.96 -1.34
C ASP A 132 -0.12 -4.29 0.14
N VAL A 133 -1.25 -3.96 0.74
CA VAL A 133 -1.51 -4.13 2.19
C VAL A 133 -2.92 -4.68 2.41
N ILE A 134 -3.02 -5.65 3.30
CA ILE A 134 -4.29 -6.11 3.87
C ILE A 134 -4.37 -5.56 5.29
N MET A 135 -5.40 -4.76 5.57
CA MET A 135 -5.70 -4.29 6.92
C MET A 135 -6.72 -5.21 7.57
N LEU A 136 -6.39 -5.76 8.72
CA LEU A 136 -7.32 -6.51 9.56
C LEU A 136 -8.13 -5.53 10.41
N SER A 137 -9.35 -5.89 10.74
CA SER A 137 -10.31 -5.04 11.44
C SER A 137 -10.29 -5.22 12.96
N GLU A 138 -11.22 -4.56 13.64
CA GLU A 138 -11.36 -4.57 15.10
C GLU A 138 -11.63 -5.97 15.64
N GLU A 139 -12.39 -6.79 14.92
CA GLU A 139 -12.70 -8.18 15.29
C GLU A 139 -11.42 -9.01 15.48
N THR A 140 -10.40 -8.75 14.66
CA THR A 140 -9.09 -9.39 14.84
C THR A 140 -8.35 -8.80 16.04
N ALA A 141 -8.34 -7.47 16.19
CA ALA A 141 -7.58 -6.79 17.23
C ALA A 141 -8.09 -7.17 18.64
N THR A 142 -9.38 -7.36 18.79
CA THR A 142 -10.03 -7.73 20.07
C THR A 142 -10.08 -9.24 20.30
N SER A 143 -9.82 -10.06 19.28
CA SER A 143 -9.87 -11.52 19.37
C SER A 143 -8.67 -12.10 20.12
N THR A 144 -8.90 -13.08 20.98
CA THR A 144 -7.81 -13.91 21.57
C THR A 144 -7.04 -14.72 20.53
N LYS A 145 -7.59 -14.87 19.31
CA LYS A 145 -7.02 -15.65 18.20
C LYS A 145 -6.16 -14.80 17.24
N TRP A 146 -5.92 -13.53 17.53
CA TRP A 146 -5.23 -12.61 16.63
C TRP A 146 -3.89 -13.15 16.09
N LYS A 147 -3.11 -13.85 16.92
CA LYS A 147 -1.83 -14.46 16.50
C LYS A 147 -2.03 -15.50 15.39
N ASN A 148 -3.03 -16.39 15.55
CA ASN A 148 -3.35 -17.43 14.56
C ASN A 148 -3.83 -16.80 13.24
N ILE A 149 -4.62 -15.74 13.33
CA ILE A 149 -5.11 -14.99 12.15
C ILE A 149 -3.92 -14.41 11.36
N ILE A 150 -2.99 -13.76 12.05
CA ILE A 150 -1.80 -13.17 11.40
C ILE A 150 -0.91 -14.25 10.79
N ILE A 151 -0.67 -15.36 11.49
CA ILE A 151 0.13 -16.48 10.97
C ILE A 151 -0.53 -17.07 9.72
N TRP A 152 -1.84 -17.30 9.77
CA TRP A 152 -2.60 -17.83 8.64
C TRP A 152 -2.53 -16.90 7.43
N LEU A 153 -2.80 -15.61 7.64
CA LEU A 153 -2.72 -14.59 6.58
C LEU A 153 -1.33 -14.54 5.94
N ASN A 154 -0.29 -14.54 6.76
CA ASN A 154 1.08 -14.50 6.25
C ASN A 154 1.40 -15.72 5.36
N ASN A 155 1.02 -16.92 5.80
CA ASN A 155 1.19 -18.15 5.02
C ASN A 155 0.41 -18.11 3.70
N PHE A 156 -0.83 -17.60 3.74
CA PHE A 156 -1.65 -17.43 2.55
C PHE A 156 -0.99 -16.48 1.54
N LEU A 157 -0.53 -15.31 2.00
CA LEU A 157 0.12 -14.32 1.13
C LEU A 157 1.43 -14.85 0.52
N ILE A 158 2.24 -15.57 1.30
CA ILE A 158 3.47 -16.21 0.79
C ILE A 158 3.12 -17.23 -0.30
N SER A 159 2.07 -18.03 -0.12
CA SER A 159 1.66 -19.02 -1.11
C SER A 159 1.17 -18.39 -2.41
N ARG A 160 0.58 -17.19 -2.34
CA ARG A 160 0.05 -16.47 -3.50
C ARG A 160 1.13 -15.76 -4.32
N ASN A 161 2.14 -15.20 -3.69
CA ASN A 161 3.25 -14.56 -4.40
C ASN A 161 3.94 -15.48 -5.43
N LYS A 162 3.77 -16.80 -5.30
CA LYS A 162 4.29 -17.80 -6.24
C LYS A 162 3.39 -18.08 -7.43
N LYS A 163 2.16 -17.54 -7.50
CA LYS A 163 1.11 -18.01 -8.44
C LYS A 163 0.47 -16.92 -9.31
N LEU A 164 0.84 -15.64 -9.19
CA LEU A 164 0.17 -14.59 -9.97
C LEU A 164 0.70 -14.52 -11.42
N PRO A 165 -0.19 -14.54 -12.44
CA PRO A 165 0.22 -14.37 -13.83
C PRO A 165 0.69 -12.94 -14.08
N GLN A 166 1.75 -12.82 -14.88
CA GLN A 166 2.30 -11.53 -15.32
C GLN A 166 1.38 -10.86 -16.34
N GLN A 167 0.77 -9.76 -15.99
CA GLN A 167 0.09 -8.87 -16.93
C GLN A 167 0.68 -7.46 -16.82
N TYR A 168 1.74 -7.15 -17.60
CA TYR A 168 2.18 -5.76 -17.80
C TYR A 168 3.16 -5.59 -18.98
N ASP A 169 3.04 -4.43 -19.63
CA ASP A 169 3.66 -4.06 -20.92
C ASP A 169 5.13 -3.57 -20.86
N ASP A 170 5.77 -3.58 -19.70
CA ASP A 170 7.18 -3.21 -19.55
C ASP A 170 8.10 -4.44 -19.77
N ARG A 171 8.03 -5.09 -20.91
CA ARG A 171 8.78 -6.32 -21.22
C ARG A 171 10.27 -6.21 -20.92
N ILE A 172 10.92 -5.18 -21.40
CA ILE A 172 12.38 -5.00 -21.23
C ILE A 172 12.76 -4.89 -19.75
N PHE A 173 12.03 -4.11 -18.98
CA PHE A 173 12.29 -3.97 -17.54
C PHE A 173 12.12 -5.31 -16.81
N TRP A 174 11.09 -6.08 -17.18
CA TRP A 174 10.80 -7.36 -16.53
C TRP A 174 11.71 -8.48 -16.98
N GLU A 175 12.13 -8.50 -18.23
CA GLU A 175 13.18 -9.40 -18.70
C GLU A 175 14.48 -9.14 -17.94
N THR A 176 14.83 -7.87 -17.72
CA THR A 176 16.01 -7.50 -16.92
C THR A 176 15.86 -7.96 -15.46
N VAL A 177 14.71 -7.71 -14.81
CA VAL A 177 14.47 -8.14 -13.42
C VAL A 177 14.46 -9.66 -13.29
N ASN A 178 13.90 -10.38 -14.28
CA ASN A 178 13.89 -11.85 -14.29
C ASN A 178 15.29 -12.45 -14.49
N LEU A 179 16.15 -11.81 -15.26
CA LEU A 179 17.55 -12.23 -15.43
C LEU A 179 18.35 -12.12 -14.13
N VAL A 180 17.96 -11.20 -13.24
CA VAL A 180 18.63 -10.97 -11.96
C VAL A 180 17.85 -11.49 -10.74
N LYS A 181 16.88 -12.37 -10.94
CA LYS A 181 16.01 -12.90 -9.86
C LYS A 181 16.76 -13.57 -8.70
N ASP A 182 17.93 -14.10 -8.97
CA ASP A 182 18.79 -14.77 -7.98
C ASP A 182 19.78 -13.80 -7.31
N TYR A 183 19.75 -12.51 -7.67
CA TYR A 183 20.62 -11.48 -7.14
C TYR A 183 19.83 -10.51 -6.25
N THR A 184 20.54 -9.86 -5.33
CA THR A 184 20.00 -8.76 -4.56
C THR A 184 19.78 -7.54 -5.45
N LEU A 185 18.56 -7.02 -5.46
CA LEU A 185 18.22 -5.85 -6.26
C LEU A 185 18.51 -4.56 -5.49
N VAL A 186 19.27 -3.66 -6.11
CA VAL A 186 19.58 -2.35 -5.53
C VAL A 186 18.86 -1.25 -6.33
N VAL A 187 18.05 -0.47 -5.64
CA VAL A 187 17.19 0.55 -6.26
C VAL A 187 17.49 1.93 -5.71
N PHE A 188 17.86 2.86 -6.59
CA PHE A 188 18.02 4.26 -6.27
C PHE A 188 16.77 5.03 -6.73
N THR A 189 16.02 5.60 -5.80
CA THR A 189 14.76 6.29 -6.13
C THR A 189 14.48 7.48 -5.23
N LYS A 190 14.04 8.60 -5.82
CA LYS A 190 13.65 9.80 -5.08
C LYS A 190 12.18 9.76 -4.64
N LYS A 191 11.30 9.28 -5.50
CA LYS A 191 9.85 9.32 -5.31
C LYS A 191 9.23 7.95 -4.98
N GLY A 192 10.00 6.87 -5.02
CA GLY A 192 9.51 5.52 -4.76
C GLY A 192 8.72 4.87 -5.89
N LEU A 193 8.54 5.52 -7.05
CA LEU A 193 7.73 5.01 -8.17
C LEU A 193 8.19 3.64 -8.70
N MET A 194 9.50 3.37 -8.62
CA MET A 194 10.04 2.07 -9.03
C MET A 194 9.71 0.95 -8.04
N LEU A 195 9.47 1.27 -6.77
CA LEU A 195 9.17 0.27 -5.74
C LEU A 195 7.89 -0.48 -6.07
N ASP A 196 6.84 0.26 -6.43
CA ASP A 196 5.57 -0.34 -6.83
C ASP A 196 5.73 -1.32 -7.99
N LYS A 197 6.48 -0.93 -9.01
CA LYS A 197 6.77 -1.81 -10.15
C LYS A 197 7.53 -3.06 -9.75
N ILE A 198 8.58 -2.92 -8.96
CA ILE A 198 9.45 -4.03 -8.54
C ILE A 198 8.68 -5.00 -7.64
N PHE A 199 8.03 -4.52 -6.59
CA PHE A 199 7.39 -5.38 -5.61
C PHE A 199 6.12 -6.06 -6.11
N LYS A 200 5.42 -5.47 -7.07
CA LYS A 200 4.24 -6.12 -7.69
C LYS A 200 4.58 -7.30 -8.58
N LYS A 201 5.83 -7.45 -9.00
CA LYS A 201 6.20 -8.46 -9.98
C LYS A 201 7.40 -9.32 -9.63
N SER A 202 8.26 -8.90 -8.72
CA SER A 202 9.46 -9.66 -8.42
C SER A 202 9.26 -10.57 -7.22
N ASN A 203 9.65 -11.82 -7.39
CA ASN A 203 9.90 -12.77 -6.28
C ASN A 203 11.30 -12.56 -5.68
N THR A 204 11.85 -11.35 -5.77
CA THR A 204 13.18 -11.07 -5.23
C THR A 204 13.18 -11.18 -3.73
N ASN A 205 14.19 -11.81 -3.19
CA ASN A 205 14.30 -12.07 -1.77
C ASN A 205 14.45 -10.77 -0.98
N ASP A 206 15.39 -9.91 -1.37
CA ASP A 206 15.65 -8.64 -0.72
C ASP A 206 15.87 -7.52 -1.74
N VAL A 207 15.29 -6.35 -1.49
CA VAL A 207 15.49 -5.15 -2.29
C VAL A 207 16.09 -4.06 -1.40
N PHE A 208 17.32 -3.64 -1.72
CA PHE A 208 17.94 -2.51 -1.07
C PHE A 208 17.55 -1.21 -1.78
N VAL A 209 16.89 -0.33 -1.04
CA VAL A 209 16.35 0.94 -1.56
C VAL A 209 17.20 2.09 -1.02
N PHE A 210 17.79 2.86 -1.90
CA PHE A 210 18.50 4.08 -1.55
C PHE A 210 17.71 5.30 -2.00
N THR A 211 17.47 6.22 -1.08
CA THR A 211 16.69 7.44 -1.33
C THR A 211 17.28 8.65 -0.59
N ASP A 212 17.07 9.83 -1.12
CA ASP A 212 17.42 11.09 -0.47
C ASP A 212 16.25 11.68 0.35
N THR A 213 15.12 10.97 0.46
CA THR A 213 13.94 11.48 1.16
C THR A 213 13.43 10.52 2.24
N LYS A 214 13.14 11.08 3.42
CA LYS A 214 12.47 10.34 4.50
C LYS A 214 11.08 9.83 4.08
N LYS A 215 10.40 10.57 3.20
CA LYS A 215 9.09 10.22 2.68
C LYS A 215 9.13 8.91 1.88
N THR A 216 10.10 8.76 0.98
CA THR A 216 10.28 7.51 0.22
C THR A 216 10.66 6.35 1.12
N LYS A 217 11.45 6.59 2.19
CA LYS A 217 11.69 5.57 3.22
C LYS A 217 10.40 5.11 3.88
N SER A 218 9.50 6.02 4.23
CA SER A 218 8.21 5.65 4.82
C SER A 218 7.32 4.88 3.83
N ILE A 219 7.35 5.23 2.54
CA ILE A 219 6.66 4.47 1.49
C ILE A 219 7.23 3.06 1.35
N SER A 220 8.55 2.89 1.44
CA SER A 220 9.18 1.57 1.33
C SER A 220 8.74 0.59 2.41
N ASN A 221 8.29 1.06 3.56
CA ASN A 221 7.75 0.22 4.64
C ASN A 221 6.44 -0.50 4.29
N PHE A 222 5.77 -0.12 3.20
CA PHE A 222 4.64 -0.89 2.67
C PHE A 222 5.06 -2.19 1.98
N TYR A 223 6.36 -2.36 1.72
CA TYR A 223 6.90 -3.51 0.99
C TYR A 223 7.78 -4.36 1.90
N LYS A 224 7.37 -5.61 2.16
CA LYS A 224 7.93 -6.50 3.17
C LYS A 224 9.45 -6.73 3.04
N ASN A 225 9.95 -6.83 1.81
CA ASN A 225 11.35 -7.16 1.54
C ASN A 225 12.20 -5.92 1.18
N ALA A 226 11.68 -4.71 1.43
CA ALA A 226 12.42 -3.48 1.19
C ALA A 226 13.28 -3.12 2.40
N LYS A 227 14.59 -3.08 2.21
CA LYS A 227 15.53 -2.49 3.18
C LYS A 227 15.92 -1.10 2.69
N CYS A 228 15.40 -0.04 3.32
CA CYS A 228 15.56 1.32 2.83
C CYS A 228 16.55 2.17 3.64
N PHE A 229 17.49 2.75 2.93
CA PHE A 229 18.53 3.65 3.45
C PHE A 229 18.27 5.07 2.95
N VAL A 230 18.26 6.04 3.88
CA VAL A 230 18.21 7.45 3.53
C VAL A 230 19.65 7.96 3.40
N THR A 231 20.02 8.35 2.20
CA THR A 231 21.34 8.86 1.87
C THR A 231 21.32 10.38 1.76
N GLY A 232 22.46 11.00 1.56
CA GLY A 232 22.53 12.37 1.05
C GLY A 232 22.01 12.45 -0.39
N LYS A 233 22.15 13.63 -1.02
CA LYS A 233 21.65 13.87 -2.39
C LYS A 233 22.18 12.82 -3.37
N ILE A 234 21.28 12.00 -3.90
CA ILE A 234 21.62 10.94 -4.86
C ILE A 234 22.01 11.60 -6.20
N ASN A 235 23.18 11.25 -6.69
CA ASN A 235 23.62 11.58 -8.04
C ASN A 235 24.34 10.37 -8.67
N ASN A 236 24.40 10.32 -9.98
CA ASN A 236 24.98 9.18 -10.71
C ASN A 236 26.45 8.90 -10.40
N LYS A 237 27.21 9.88 -9.89
CA LYS A 237 28.62 9.72 -9.56
C LYS A 237 28.87 9.03 -8.21
N ASN A 238 27.85 8.95 -7.33
CA ASN A 238 27.98 8.45 -5.96
C ASN A 238 27.21 7.15 -5.70
N LEU A 239 26.61 6.54 -6.72
CA LEU A 239 25.74 5.37 -6.53
C LEU A 239 26.49 4.17 -5.90
N SER A 240 27.67 3.83 -6.42
CA SER A 240 28.47 2.72 -5.91
C SER A 240 28.93 2.96 -4.47
N LYS A 241 29.33 4.19 -4.14
CA LYS A 241 29.74 4.55 -2.78
C LYS A 241 28.62 4.32 -1.76
N TYR A 242 27.38 4.73 -2.07
CA TYR A 242 26.25 4.51 -1.17
C TYR A 242 25.98 3.03 -0.91
N TYR A 243 26.18 2.19 -1.90
CA TYR A 243 26.05 0.73 -1.75
C TYR A 243 27.11 0.19 -0.78
N TYR A 244 28.40 0.47 -1.02
CA TYR A 244 29.49 -0.05 -0.20
C TYR A 244 29.52 0.49 1.23
N ASP A 245 29.03 1.71 1.46
CA ASP A 245 29.02 2.32 2.80
C ASP A 245 27.88 1.79 3.71
N ASN A 246 26.87 1.08 3.16
CA ASN A 246 25.63 0.71 3.88
C ASN A 246 25.28 -0.79 3.83
N ILE A 247 25.98 -1.62 3.10
CA ILE A 247 25.80 -3.06 2.97
C ILE A 247 27.10 -3.80 3.25
#